data_4dfccd866ed64209b0f5b39920074c16
#
_entry.id   4dfccd866ed64209b0f5b39920074c16
#
_cell.length_a   1.000
_cell.length_b   1.000
_cell.length_c   1.000
_cell.angle_alpha   90.00
_cell.angle_beta   90.00
_cell.angle_gamma   90.00
#
_symmetry.space_group_name_H-M   'P 1'
#
loop_
_entity.id
_entity.type
_entity.pdbx_description
1 polymer ?
#
loop_
_entity_poly.entity_id
_entity_poly.type
_entity_poly.pdbx_seq_one_letter_code
_entity_poly.pdbx_strand_id
1 'polypeptide(L)'
;MRIIISPAKKMNVDTDSLPCRGLPAFLPRTELLYERLRGMSYQELKSLWKCNDQIAKLNFERLQAMDLRRNLTPAILAYEGIQYRYMSPSVFTDGELAYVEEHLRILSGFYGVLRPFDGVTPYRLEMQAKLPVDGAPDLYRFWGDSIAESLFAGTDCIVNLASKEYSQCVSRYVPDRVRFLTCVFGERKGDRLIEKGTMCKMARGEMVRFMAERRIEDPAELTAFDRLGYRYAPEESGGTTYTFIKEET
;
A
#
# COMPACT_ATOMS: atom_id res chain seq x y z
N MET A 1 -12.14 -2.56 11.90
CA MET A 1 -10.70 -2.81 11.57
C MET A 1 -10.37 -2.26 10.17
N ARG A 2 -9.15 -1.73 9.94
CA ARG A 2 -8.63 -1.33 8.62
C ARG A 2 -7.34 -2.09 8.32
N ILE A 3 -7.10 -2.41 7.06
CA ILE A 3 -5.88 -3.09 6.58
C ILE A 3 -5.11 -2.10 5.72
N ILE A 4 -3.83 -1.85 5.99
CA ILE A 4 -3.00 -0.98 5.15
C ILE A 4 -1.93 -1.77 4.42
N ILE A 5 -1.76 -1.47 3.12
CA ILE A 5 -0.73 -2.07 2.26
C ILE A 5 0.07 -1.01 1.52
N SER A 6 1.25 -1.39 1.04
CA SER A 6 2.06 -0.55 0.15
C SER A 6 1.54 -0.60 -1.30
N PRO A 7 1.77 0.45 -2.09
CA PRO A 7 1.59 0.41 -3.54
C PRO A 7 2.68 -0.43 -4.21
N ALA A 8 2.61 -0.55 -5.52
CA ALA A 8 3.70 -1.06 -6.34
C ALA A 8 4.27 0.04 -7.25
N LYS A 9 5.54 -0.11 -7.65
CA LYS A 9 6.21 0.84 -8.54
C LYS A 9 5.73 0.75 -9.98
N LYS A 10 5.26 -0.43 -10.40
CA LYS A 10 4.68 -0.68 -11.72
C LYS A 10 3.16 -0.59 -11.61
N MET A 11 2.56 0.01 -12.61
CA MET A 11 1.11 0.15 -12.69
C MET A 11 0.62 -0.21 -14.10
N ASN A 12 -0.56 -0.82 -14.14
CA ASN A 12 -1.32 -1.16 -15.33
C ASN A 12 -2.44 -0.14 -15.57
N VAL A 13 -2.99 -0.20 -16.78
CA VAL A 13 -4.27 0.42 -17.14
C VAL A 13 -5.24 -0.72 -17.39
N ASP A 14 -6.34 -0.72 -16.65
CA ASP A 14 -7.46 -1.66 -16.78
C ASP A 14 -8.76 -0.89 -16.50
N THR A 15 -9.41 -0.48 -17.57
CA THR A 15 -10.63 0.34 -17.50
C THR A 15 -11.92 -0.49 -17.57
N ASP A 16 -11.81 -1.80 -17.79
CA ASP A 16 -12.94 -2.63 -18.22
C ASP A 16 -13.29 -3.75 -17.22
N SER A 17 -12.31 -4.26 -16.44
CA SER A 17 -12.53 -5.43 -15.57
C SER A 17 -13.42 -5.14 -14.37
N LEU A 18 -13.26 -3.99 -13.72
CA LEU A 18 -14.09 -3.55 -12.59
C LEU A 18 -14.36 -2.05 -12.68
N PRO A 19 -15.51 -1.56 -12.24
CA PRO A 19 -15.81 -0.14 -12.23
C PRO A 19 -15.06 0.58 -11.11
N CYS A 20 -14.60 1.81 -11.38
CA CYS A 20 -14.24 2.75 -10.33
C CYS A 20 -15.50 3.19 -9.57
N ARG A 21 -15.40 3.29 -8.24
CA ARG A 21 -16.54 3.69 -7.37
C ARG A 21 -16.38 5.11 -6.80
N GLY A 22 -15.27 5.77 -7.09
CA GLY A 22 -15.01 7.14 -6.65
C GLY A 22 -13.67 7.65 -7.10
N LEU A 23 -13.35 8.86 -6.68
CA LEU A 23 -12.05 9.49 -6.85
C LEU A 23 -11.27 9.44 -5.52
N PRO A 24 -9.93 9.50 -5.57
CA PRO A 24 -9.10 9.57 -4.36
C PRO A 24 -9.50 10.71 -3.43
N ALA A 25 -9.60 10.43 -2.13
CA ALA A 25 -10.05 11.41 -1.13
C ALA A 25 -9.17 12.66 -1.08
N PHE A 26 -7.87 12.53 -1.39
CA PHE A 26 -6.90 13.62 -1.36
C PHE A 26 -6.58 14.17 -2.75
N LEU A 27 -7.50 14.05 -3.71
CA LEU A 27 -7.28 14.51 -5.09
C LEU A 27 -6.78 15.97 -5.20
N PRO A 28 -7.29 16.95 -4.44
CA PRO A 28 -6.77 18.32 -4.48
C PRO A 28 -5.28 18.41 -4.09
N ARG A 29 -4.83 17.60 -3.12
CA ARG A 29 -3.40 17.53 -2.76
C ARG A 29 -2.58 16.78 -3.81
N THR A 30 -3.17 15.77 -4.45
CA THR A 30 -2.57 15.08 -5.58
C THR A 30 -2.32 16.04 -6.75
N GLU A 31 -3.23 16.98 -6.99
CA GLU A 31 -3.08 18.00 -8.02
C GLU A 31 -1.85 18.89 -7.79
N LEU A 32 -1.58 19.30 -6.54
CA LEU A 32 -0.35 20.04 -6.20
C LEU A 32 0.92 19.23 -6.52
N LEU A 33 0.91 17.92 -6.20
CA LEU A 33 2.02 17.01 -6.56
C LEU A 33 2.16 16.86 -8.07
N TYR A 34 1.05 16.73 -8.79
CA TYR A 34 1.02 16.62 -10.24
C TYR A 34 1.62 17.87 -10.90
N GLU A 35 1.17 19.05 -10.53
CA GLU A 35 1.69 20.32 -11.06
C GLU A 35 3.20 20.48 -10.76
N ARG A 36 3.61 20.12 -9.53
CA ARG A 36 5.03 20.16 -9.15
C ARG A 36 5.89 19.23 -10.00
N LEU A 37 5.44 17.98 -10.22
CA LEU A 37 6.15 17.01 -11.06
C LEU A 37 6.16 17.43 -12.53
N ARG A 38 5.05 17.94 -13.04
CA ARG A 38 4.89 18.38 -14.42
C ARG A 38 5.82 19.55 -14.78
N GLY A 39 6.11 20.41 -13.80
CA GLY A 39 7.07 21.52 -13.95
C GLY A 39 8.54 21.10 -13.89
N MET A 40 8.86 19.81 -13.67
CA MET A 40 10.23 19.32 -13.63
C MET A 40 10.70 18.83 -15.00
N SER A 41 11.99 19.03 -15.27
CA SER A 41 12.65 18.48 -16.46
C SER A 41 12.74 16.95 -16.40
N TYR A 42 12.93 16.31 -17.55
CA TYR A 42 13.15 14.85 -17.62
C TYR A 42 14.30 14.36 -16.72
N GLN A 43 15.41 15.12 -16.66
CA GLN A 43 16.57 14.73 -15.86
C GLN A 43 16.31 14.83 -14.37
N GLU A 44 15.58 15.85 -13.91
CA GLU A 44 15.16 15.98 -12.52
C GLU A 44 14.21 14.84 -12.11
N LEU A 45 13.22 14.52 -12.95
CA LEU A 45 12.29 13.42 -12.73
C LEU A 45 12.99 12.07 -12.70
N LYS A 46 13.91 11.80 -13.63
CA LYS A 46 14.71 10.57 -13.65
C LYS A 46 15.54 10.43 -12.35
N SER A 47 16.15 11.52 -11.89
CA SER A 47 16.90 11.57 -10.64
C SER A 47 15.99 11.31 -9.43
N LEU A 48 14.82 11.95 -9.38
CA LEU A 48 13.82 11.77 -8.32
C LEU A 48 13.34 10.32 -8.25
N TRP A 49 13.02 9.71 -9.38
CA TRP A 49 12.52 8.34 -9.49
C TRP A 49 13.60 7.27 -9.33
N LYS A 50 14.88 7.63 -9.37
CA LYS A 50 16.03 6.72 -9.22
C LYS A 50 15.88 5.46 -10.08
N CYS A 51 15.67 5.64 -11.38
CA CYS A 51 15.40 4.55 -12.32
C CYS A 51 16.24 4.69 -13.61
N ASN A 52 16.25 3.61 -14.43
CA ASN A 52 16.88 3.63 -15.73
C ASN A 52 16.07 4.47 -16.74
N ASP A 53 16.68 4.75 -17.91
CA ASP A 53 16.07 5.60 -18.96
C ASP A 53 14.75 5.04 -19.49
N GLN A 54 14.64 3.74 -19.68
CA GLN A 54 13.41 3.12 -20.20
C GLN A 54 12.23 3.39 -19.26
N ILE A 55 12.44 3.20 -17.94
CA ILE A 55 11.40 3.46 -16.93
C ILE A 55 11.12 4.96 -16.82
N ALA A 56 12.18 5.80 -16.86
CA ALA A 56 12.03 7.26 -16.79
C ALA A 56 11.22 7.80 -17.97
N LYS A 57 11.53 7.36 -19.21
CA LYS A 57 10.82 7.78 -20.41
C LYS A 57 9.34 7.41 -20.36
N LEU A 58 9.01 6.15 -20.01
CA LEU A 58 7.64 5.70 -19.88
C LEU A 58 6.85 6.57 -18.88
N ASN A 59 7.43 6.83 -17.69
CA ASN A 59 6.72 7.58 -16.66
C ASN A 59 6.69 9.08 -16.94
N PHE A 60 7.66 9.62 -17.69
CA PHE A 60 7.62 10.99 -18.19
C PHE A 60 6.46 11.18 -19.20
N GLU A 61 6.34 10.27 -20.18
CA GLU A 61 5.24 10.27 -21.14
C GLU A 61 3.88 10.16 -20.46
N ARG A 62 3.75 9.26 -19.48
CA ARG A 62 2.55 9.10 -18.65
C ARG A 62 2.20 10.38 -17.89
N LEU A 63 3.19 11.04 -17.30
CA LEU A 63 2.99 12.30 -16.56
C LEU A 63 2.51 13.43 -17.48
N GLN A 64 3.03 13.53 -18.70
CA GLN A 64 2.61 14.54 -19.67
C GLN A 64 1.17 14.32 -20.19
N ALA A 65 0.76 13.06 -20.34
CA ALA A 65 -0.57 12.68 -20.83
C ALA A 65 -1.60 12.45 -19.70
N MET A 66 -1.21 12.65 -18.43
CA MET A 66 -2.01 12.30 -17.26
C MET A 66 -3.28 13.15 -17.16
N ASP A 67 -4.43 12.49 -17.00
CA ASP A 67 -5.68 13.09 -16.55
C ASP A 67 -6.12 12.38 -15.27
N LEU A 68 -6.26 13.15 -14.18
CA LEU A 68 -6.59 12.60 -12.87
C LEU A 68 -8.08 12.23 -12.71
N ARG A 69 -8.90 12.46 -13.74
CA ARG A 69 -10.36 12.25 -13.71
C ARG A 69 -10.89 11.39 -14.85
N ARG A 70 -10.05 11.01 -15.82
CA ARG A 70 -10.46 10.24 -17.00
C ARG A 70 -9.58 9.01 -17.20
N ASN A 71 -10.12 7.99 -17.86
CA ASN A 71 -9.43 6.73 -18.16
C ASN A 71 -8.80 6.10 -16.92
N LEU A 72 -9.60 6.06 -15.84
CA LEU A 72 -9.15 5.62 -14.54
C LEU A 72 -9.25 4.11 -14.41
N THR A 73 -8.32 3.54 -13.66
CA THR A 73 -8.30 2.14 -13.25
C THR A 73 -8.56 2.03 -11.76
N PRO A 74 -9.37 1.10 -11.26
CA PRO A 74 -9.50 0.85 -9.83
C PRO A 74 -8.14 0.57 -9.18
N ALA A 75 -7.83 1.24 -8.07
CA ALA A 75 -6.50 1.20 -7.45
C ALA A 75 -6.01 -0.24 -7.18
N ILE A 76 -6.91 -1.14 -6.77
CA ILE A 76 -6.58 -2.54 -6.49
C ILE A 76 -6.10 -3.31 -7.72
N LEU A 77 -6.53 -2.93 -8.93
CA LEU A 77 -6.12 -3.51 -10.21
C LEU A 77 -4.98 -2.74 -10.87
N ALA A 78 -4.82 -1.45 -10.52
CA ALA A 78 -3.82 -0.59 -11.13
C ALA A 78 -2.39 -0.96 -10.74
N TYR A 79 -2.16 -1.40 -9.50
CA TYR A 79 -0.82 -1.72 -9.03
C TYR A 79 -0.38 -3.12 -9.45
N GLU A 80 0.78 -3.23 -10.09
CA GLU A 80 1.41 -4.49 -10.49
C GLU A 80 2.69 -4.73 -9.70
N GLY A 81 2.68 -5.78 -8.87
CA GLY A 81 3.82 -6.14 -8.04
C GLY A 81 3.59 -7.46 -7.31
N ILE A 82 4.63 -7.96 -6.63
CA ILE A 82 4.59 -9.26 -5.96
C ILE A 82 3.43 -9.35 -4.95
N GLN A 83 3.23 -8.32 -4.12
CA GLN A 83 2.14 -8.29 -3.15
C GLN A 83 0.76 -8.40 -3.82
N TYR A 84 0.53 -7.68 -4.92
CA TYR A 84 -0.74 -7.69 -5.66
C TYR A 84 -0.95 -9.01 -6.41
N ARG A 85 0.12 -9.62 -6.94
CA ARG A 85 0.06 -10.94 -7.57
C ARG A 85 -0.39 -12.02 -6.59
N TYR A 86 0.11 -11.99 -5.35
CA TYR A 86 -0.26 -12.96 -4.32
C TYR A 86 -1.60 -12.65 -3.67
N MET A 87 -2.01 -11.39 -3.62
CA MET A 87 -3.37 -11.00 -3.26
C MET A 87 -4.39 -11.45 -4.30
N SER A 88 -4.02 -11.42 -5.59
CA SER A 88 -4.83 -11.87 -6.75
C SER A 88 -6.24 -11.25 -6.78
N PRO A 89 -6.41 -9.93 -6.79
CA PRO A 89 -7.72 -9.30 -6.68
C PRO A 89 -8.64 -9.57 -7.88
N SER A 90 -8.10 -9.94 -9.03
CA SER A 90 -8.86 -10.26 -10.24
C SER A 90 -9.68 -11.56 -10.14
N VAL A 91 -9.41 -12.40 -9.14
CA VAL A 91 -10.14 -13.66 -8.91
C VAL A 91 -10.98 -13.63 -7.63
N PHE A 92 -11.13 -12.47 -7.01
CA PHE A 92 -11.99 -12.31 -5.85
C PHE A 92 -13.47 -12.46 -6.21
N THR A 93 -14.20 -13.16 -5.37
CA THR A 93 -15.66 -13.20 -5.40
C THR A 93 -16.26 -11.85 -5.00
N ASP A 94 -17.54 -11.62 -5.28
CA ASP A 94 -18.24 -10.39 -4.86
C ASP A 94 -18.15 -10.16 -3.35
N GLY A 95 -18.18 -11.22 -2.55
CA GLY A 95 -18.05 -11.13 -1.10
C GLY A 95 -16.66 -10.70 -0.64
N GLU A 96 -15.61 -11.17 -1.32
CA GLU A 96 -14.23 -10.77 -1.07
C GLU A 96 -13.97 -9.34 -1.56
N LEU A 97 -14.54 -8.94 -2.70
CA LEU A 97 -14.48 -7.57 -3.19
C LEU A 97 -15.18 -6.60 -2.22
N ALA A 98 -16.32 -6.97 -1.67
CA ALA A 98 -17.02 -6.18 -0.65
C ALA A 98 -16.17 -6.04 0.63
N TYR A 99 -15.55 -7.14 1.08
CA TYR A 99 -14.67 -7.14 2.25
C TYR A 99 -13.47 -6.19 2.06
N VAL A 100 -12.75 -6.30 0.94
CA VAL A 100 -11.59 -5.43 0.70
C VAL A 100 -11.99 -3.96 0.51
N GLU A 101 -13.16 -3.68 -0.06
CA GLU A 101 -13.67 -2.31 -0.17
C GLU A 101 -13.86 -1.65 1.19
N GLU A 102 -14.40 -2.39 2.13
CA GLU A 102 -14.61 -1.91 3.49
C GLU A 102 -13.28 -1.74 4.24
N HIS A 103 -12.44 -2.76 4.23
CA HIS A 103 -11.29 -2.87 5.13
C HIS A 103 -9.97 -2.41 4.53
N LEU A 104 -9.71 -2.64 3.24
CA LEU A 104 -8.40 -2.39 2.65
C LEU A 104 -8.17 -0.92 2.30
N ARG A 105 -6.95 -0.44 2.58
CA ARG A 105 -6.46 0.88 2.18
C ARG A 105 -5.06 0.73 1.59
N ILE A 106 -4.82 1.37 0.46
CA ILE A 106 -3.55 1.34 -0.25
C ILE A 106 -2.85 2.68 -0.02
N LEU A 107 -1.69 2.64 0.62
CA LEU A 107 -0.88 3.85 0.83
C LEU A 107 -0.21 4.27 -0.48
N SER A 108 -0.04 5.56 -0.68
CA SER A 108 0.52 6.12 -1.92
C SER A 108 1.29 7.40 -1.64
N GLY A 109 2.48 7.52 -2.25
CA GLY A 109 3.24 8.78 -2.21
C GLY A 109 2.56 9.90 -3.00
N PHE A 110 1.77 9.55 -4.02
CA PHE A 110 1.10 10.50 -4.91
C PHE A 110 -0.34 10.81 -4.50
N TYR A 111 -1.11 9.79 -4.10
CA TYR A 111 -2.53 9.93 -3.74
C TYR A 111 -2.79 9.95 -2.21
N GLY A 112 -1.75 9.77 -1.39
CA GLY A 112 -1.89 9.67 0.08
C GLY A 112 -2.41 8.29 0.50
N VAL A 113 -3.72 8.12 0.53
CA VAL A 113 -4.38 6.84 0.79
C VAL A 113 -5.54 6.63 -0.18
N LEU A 114 -5.71 5.40 -0.63
CA LEU A 114 -6.71 4.99 -1.61
C LEU A 114 -7.61 3.89 -1.02
N ARG A 115 -8.89 3.94 -1.40
CA ARG A 115 -9.78 2.77 -1.33
C ARG A 115 -9.49 1.87 -2.53
N PRO A 116 -9.83 0.57 -2.47
CA PRO A 116 -9.57 -0.38 -3.57
C PRO A 116 -10.15 0.04 -4.92
N PHE A 117 -11.33 0.66 -4.91
CA PHE A 117 -12.05 1.06 -6.13
C PHE A 117 -11.96 2.56 -6.43
N ASP A 118 -11.08 3.30 -5.76
CA ASP A 118 -10.77 4.66 -6.18
C ASP A 118 -10.10 4.61 -7.56
N GLY A 119 -10.58 5.45 -8.47
CA GLY A 119 -10.03 5.56 -9.81
C GLY A 119 -8.69 6.28 -9.83
N VAL A 120 -7.67 5.62 -10.32
CA VAL A 120 -6.30 6.17 -10.40
C VAL A 120 -5.76 6.09 -11.81
N THR A 121 -4.79 6.94 -12.11
CA THR A 121 -3.97 6.88 -13.33
C THR A 121 -2.55 6.46 -13.00
N PRO A 122 -1.82 5.78 -13.90
CA PRO A 122 -0.45 5.37 -13.66
C PRO A 122 0.47 6.55 -13.37
N TYR A 123 1.23 6.45 -12.29
CA TYR A 123 2.21 7.43 -11.83
C TYR A 123 3.46 6.74 -11.31
N ARG A 124 4.52 7.53 -11.03
CA ARG A 124 5.69 7.08 -10.29
C ARG A 124 6.12 8.14 -9.29
N LEU A 125 5.83 7.89 -8.02
CA LEU A 125 6.28 8.71 -6.89
C LEU A 125 6.25 7.87 -5.62
N GLU A 126 7.44 7.53 -5.11
CA GLU A 126 7.60 6.76 -3.88
C GLU A 126 7.49 7.68 -2.66
N MET A 127 7.00 7.19 -1.52
CA MET A 127 6.79 8.01 -0.32
C MET A 127 8.08 8.63 0.20
N GLN A 128 9.22 7.94 0.04
CA GLN A 128 10.55 8.43 0.45
C GLN A 128 11.19 9.40 -0.55
N ALA A 129 10.50 9.75 -1.63
CA ALA A 129 11.03 10.69 -2.62
C ALA A 129 11.24 12.07 -1.99
N LYS A 130 12.42 12.64 -2.21
CA LYS A 130 12.78 13.98 -1.73
C LYS A 130 12.26 15.02 -2.72
N LEU A 131 10.96 15.26 -2.68
CA LEU A 131 10.28 16.23 -3.53
C LEU A 131 9.78 17.40 -2.67
N PRO A 132 10.43 18.55 -2.71
CA PRO A 132 9.90 19.77 -2.08
C PRO A 132 8.63 20.23 -2.83
N VAL A 133 7.55 20.39 -2.08
CA VAL A 133 6.26 20.83 -2.60
C VAL A 133 5.45 21.53 -1.53
N ASP A 134 4.78 22.61 -1.87
CA ASP A 134 3.88 23.37 -0.99
C ASP A 134 4.52 23.73 0.37
N GLY A 135 5.78 24.19 0.35
CA GLY A 135 6.56 24.51 1.55
C GLY A 135 7.09 23.31 2.36
N ALA A 136 6.70 22.09 2.03
CA ALA A 136 7.21 20.89 2.67
C ALA A 136 8.48 20.38 1.96
N PRO A 137 9.53 19.93 2.71
CA PRO A 137 10.79 19.47 2.12
C PRO A 137 10.72 18.08 1.51
N ASP A 138 9.74 17.27 1.88
CA ASP A 138 9.53 15.90 1.43
C ASP A 138 8.06 15.48 1.56
N LEU A 139 7.73 14.28 1.04
CA LEU A 139 6.35 13.78 1.05
C LEU A 139 5.83 13.42 2.46
N TYR A 140 6.70 13.01 3.38
CA TYR A 140 6.25 12.73 4.75
C TYR A 140 5.76 14.00 5.44
N ARG A 141 6.44 15.13 5.20
CA ARG A 141 6.02 16.45 5.72
C ARG A 141 4.83 17.01 4.94
N PHE A 142 4.80 16.78 3.62
CA PHE A 142 3.68 17.19 2.80
C PHE A 142 2.38 16.52 3.23
N TRP A 143 2.39 15.21 3.43
CA TRP A 143 1.20 14.48 3.89
C TRP A 143 0.91 14.73 5.37
N GLY A 144 1.93 14.95 6.20
CA GLY A 144 1.76 15.17 7.64
C GLY A 144 0.98 14.03 8.29
N ASP A 145 -0.03 14.36 9.06
CA ASP A 145 -0.96 13.46 9.76
C ASP A 145 -2.21 13.12 8.93
N SER A 146 -2.44 13.79 7.81
CA SER A 146 -3.70 13.68 7.04
C SER A 146 -4.05 12.24 6.63
N ILE A 147 -3.04 11.44 6.24
CA ILE A 147 -3.25 10.01 5.89
C ILE A 147 -3.69 9.24 7.14
N ALA A 148 -3.01 9.46 8.26
CA ALA A 148 -3.27 8.78 9.52
C ALA A 148 -4.67 9.13 10.07
N GLU A 149 -5.04 10.40 10.08
CA GLU A 149 -6.38 10.86 10.49
C GLU A 149 -7.48 10.21 9.66
N SER A 150 -7.32 10.18 8.33
CA SER A 150 -8.26 9.51 7.44
C SER A 150 -8.41 8.01 7.73
N LEU A 151 -7.31 7.34 8.07
CA LEU A 151 -7.30 5.91 8.40
C LEU A 151 -7.97 5.63 9.75
N PHE A 152 -7.72 6.48 10.76
CA PHE A 152 -8.24 6.29 12.12
C PHE A 152 -9.72 6.70 12.27
N ALA A 153 -10.27 7.36 11.27
CA ALA A 153 -11.70 7.69 11.25
C ALA A 153 -12.54 6.40 11.17
N GLY A 154 -13.30 6.12 12.25
CA GLY A 154 -14.22 4.98 12.30
C GLY A 154 -13.55 3.60 12.48
N THR A 155 -12.33 3.55 13.03
CA THR A 155 -11.70 2.28 13.42
C THR A 155 -10.88 2.42 14.70
N ASP A 156 -10.80 1.34 15.44
CA ASP A 156 -9.96 1.15 16.63
C ASP A 156 -8.76 0.20 16.37
N CYS A 157 -8.67 -0.36 15.15
CA CYS A 157 -7.60 -1.28 14.80
C CYS A 157 -7.12 -1.10 13.37
N ILE A 158 -5.80 -0.99 13.21
CA ILE A 158 -5.09 -1.02 11.92
C ILE A 158 -4.23 -2.29 11.86
N VAL A 159 -4.45 -3.12 10.84
CA VAL A 159 -3.55 -4.23 10.48
C VAL A 159 -2.56 -3.71 9.45
N ASN A 160 -1.30 -3.59 9.85
CA ASN A 160 -0.23 -3.10 9.00
C ASN A 160 0.44 -4.24 8.22
N LEU A 161 0.18 -4.28 6.91
CA LEU A 161 0.83 -5.11 5.91
C LEU A 161 1.65 -4.27 4.92
N ALA A 162 1.88 -2.99 5.24
CA ALA A 162 2.72 -2.10 4.44
C ALA A 162 4.20 -2.23 4.82
N SER A 163 5.08 -1.81 3.92
CA SER A 163 6.50 -1.69 4.22
C SER A 163 6.76 -0.49 5.16
N LYS A 164 7.91 -0.51 5.84
CA LYS A 164 8.32 0.57 6.74
C LYS A 164 8.31 1.95 6.07
N GLU A 165 8.68 2.01 4.77
CA GLU A 165 8.62 3.24 3.97
C GLU A 165 7.24 3.89 4.01
N TYR A 166 6.18 3.08 3.85
CA TYR A 166 4.80 3.59 3.80
C TYR A 166 4.14 3.63 5.18
N SER A 167 4.34 2.61 6.01
CA SER A 167 3.68 2.56 7.32
C SER A 167 4.10 3.69 8.27
N GLN A 168 5.31 4.25 8.11
CA GLN A 168 5.77 5.33 8.98
C GLN A 168 5.00 6.65 8.80
N CYS A 169 4.30 6.87 7.69
CA CYS A 169 3.42 8.03 7.56
C CYS A 169 2.12 7.89 8.39
N VAL A 170 1.86 6.71 8.92
CA VAL A 170 0.72 6.38 9.78
C VAL A 170 1.17 6.13 11.21
N SER A 171 2.18 5.27 11.41
CA SER A 171 2.60 4.79 12.74
C SER A 171 3.10 5.89 13.68
N ARG A 172 3.52 7.04 13.14
CA ARG A 172 3.95 8.21 13.94
C ARG A 172 2.81 8.97 14.60
N TYR A 173 1.58 8.75 14.15
CA TYR A 173 0.40 9.50 14.55
C TYR A 173 -0.68 8.63 15.20
N VAL A 174 -0.34 7.39 15.58
CA VAL A 174 -1.30 6.44 16.17
C VAL A 174 -1.75 6.95 17.52
N PRO A 175 -3.06 7.24 17.73
CA PRO A 175 -3.58 7.63 19.03
C PRO A 175 -3.78 6.42 19.93
N ASP A 176 -3.80 6.62 21.25
CA ASP A 176 -3.91 5.55 22.26
C ASP A 176 -5.15 4.66 22.08
N ARG A 177 -6.23 5.19 21.51
CA ARG A 177 -7.48 4.46 21.23
C ARG A 177 -7.39 3.48 20.07
N VAL A 178 -6.31 3.51 19.27
CA VAL A 178 -6.14 2.68 18.08
C VAL A 178 -5.02 1.69 18.27
N ARG A 179 -5.35 0.40 18.15
CA ARG A 179 -4.34 -0.66 18.06
C ARG A 179 -3.71 -0.65 16.67
N PHE A 180 -2.40 -0.44 16.59
CA PHE A 180 -1.63 -0.55 15.36
C PHE A 180 -0.87 -1.87 15.37
N LEU A 181 -1.43 -2.89 14.71
CA LEU A 181 -0.91 -4.25 14.68
C LEU A 181 -0.08 -4.49 13.43
N THR A 182 1.22 -4.68 13.57
CA THR A 182 2.13 -4.99 12.46
C THR A 182 2.31 -6.49 12.29
N CYS A 183 2.05 -7.02 11.08
CA CYS A 183 2.38 -8.39 10.73
C CYS A 183 3.80 -8.47 10.17
N VAL A 184 4.66 -9.21 10.84
CA VAL A 184 6.06 -9.47 10.48
C VAL A 184 6.16 -10.89 9.89
N PHE A 185 6.82 -11.03 8.76
CA PHE A 185 7.03 -12.31 8.08
C PHE A 185 8.52 -12.56 7.94
N GLY A 186 9.06 -13.59 8.58
CA GLY A 186 10.47 -13.86 8.57
C GLY A 186 10.81 -15.35 8.53
N GLU A 187 12.09 -15.63 8.37
CA GLU A 187 12.69 -16.95 8.49
C GLU A 187 13.70 -16.92 9.63
N ARG A 188 13.79 -17.98 10.42
CA ARG A 188 14.78 -18.07 11.50
C ARG A 188 16.14 -18.45 10.92
N LYS A 189 17.18 -17.70 11.27
CA LYS A 189 18.56 -18.03 10.94
C LYS A 189 19.41 -17.91 12.22
N GLY A 190 19.64 -19.03 12.88
CA GLY A 190 20.14 -19.05 14.26
C GLY A 190 19.15 -18.33 15.17
N ASP A 191 19.65 -17.43 16.00
CA ASP A 191 18.81 -16.62 16.95
C ASP A 191 18.19 -15.37 16.33
N ARG A 192 18.31 -15.18 14.99
CA ARG A 192 17.82 -13.97 14.32
C ARG A 192 16.63 -14.28 13.41
N LEU A 193 15.62 -13.42 13.49
CA LEU A 193 14.55 -13.37 12.50
C LEU A 193 14.99 -12.50 11.31
N ILE A 194 14.94 -13.07 10.10
CA ILE A 194 15.33 -12.38 8.85
C ILE A 194 14.11 -12.21 7.95
N GLU A 195 13.79 -10.96 7.66
CA GLU A 195 12.77 -10.57 6.68
C GLU A 195 13.38 -10.51 5.27
N LYS A 196 13.06 -11.49 4.41
CA LYS A 196 13.45 -11.45 2.99
C LYS A 196 12.41 -10.65 2.20
N GLY A 197 12.78 -9.51 1.65
CA GLY A 197 11.86 -8.55 1.06
C GLY A 197 10.87 -9.09 0.02
N THR A 198 11.29 -10.06 -0.82
CA THR A 198 10.40 -10.75 -1.78
C THR A 198 9.38 -11.62 -1.05
N MET A 199 9.84 -12.43 -0.10
CA MET A 199 8.98 -13.35 0.67
C MET A 199 7.96 -12.58 1.52
N CYS A 200 8.39 -11.47 2.16
CA CYS A 200 7.48 -10.60 2.90
C CYS A 200 6.36 -10.02 2.01
N LYS A 201 6.68 -9.63 0.77
CA LYS A 201 5.67 -9.13 -0.17
C LYS A 201 4.68 -10.23 -0.57
N MET A 202 5.15 -11.45 -0.79
CA MET A 202 4.30 -12.61 -1.07
C MET A 202 3.34 -12.85 0.10
N ALA A 203 3.88 -12.97 1.31
CA ALA A 203 3.11 -13.26 2.52
C ALA A 203 2.09 -12.14 2.84
N ARG A 204 2.45 -10.87 2.66
CA ARG A 204 1.52 -9.74 2.85
C ARG A 204 0.35 -9.77 1.86
N GLY A 205 0.61 -10.17 0.60
CA GLY A 205 -0.45 -10.37 -0.39
C GLY A 205 -1.38 -11.51 -0.01
N GLU A 206 -0.82 -12.67 0.33
CA GLU A 206 -1.57 -13.84 0.80
C GLU A 206 -2.34 -13.55 2.09
N MET A 207 -1.81 -12.74 3.00
CA MET A 207 -2.53 -12.36 4.22
C MET A 207 -3.78 -11.53 3.90
N VAL A 208 -3.71 -10.57 2.98
CA VAL A 208 -4.92 -9.83 2.54
C VAL A 208 -5.95 -10.79 1.94
N ARG A 209 -5.51 -11.72 1.08
CA ARG A 209 -6.37 -12.72 0.46
C ARG A 209 -7.00 -13.64 1.51
N PHE A 210 -6.21 -14.15 2.45
CA PHE A 210 -6.67 -14.97 3.58
C PHE A 210 -7.75 -14.26 4.42
N MET A 211 -7.53 -12.97 4.71
CA MET A 211 -8.49 -12.15 5.43
C MET A 211 -9.80 -11.97 4.65
N ALA A 212 -9.71 -11.73 3.35
CA ALA A 212 -10.88 -11.56 2.49
C ALA A 212 -11.70 -12.85 2.35
N GLU A 213 -11.05 -13.99 2.09
CA GLU A 213 -11.70 -15.30 1.95
C GLU A 213 -12.42 -15.74 3.24
N ARG A 214 -11.85 -15.40 4.39
CA ARG A 214 -12.43 -15.73 5.71
C ARG A 214 -13.29 -14.63 6.31
N ARG A 215 -13.34 -13.45 5.69
CA ARG A 215 -14.05 -12.26 6.18
C ARG A 215 -13.68 -11.92 7.62
N ILE A 216 -12.37 -11.87 7.89
CA ILE A 216 -11.83 -11.68 9.23
C ILE A 216 -12.13 -10.27 9.75
N GLU A 217 -12.86 -10.20 10.87
CA GLU A 217 -13.19 -8.96 11.58
C GLU A 217 -12.36 -8.78 12.87
N ASP A 218 -12.00 -9.89 13.52
CA ASP A 218 -11.15 -9.86 14.70
C ASP A 218 -9.69 -10.12 14.33
N PRO A 219 -8.75 -9.19 14.64
CA PRO A 219 -7.32 -9.40 14.41
C PRO A 219 -6.74 -10.66 15.06
N ALA A 220 -7.37 -11.20 16.11
CA ALA A 220 -6.93 -12.44 16.75
C ALA A 220 -6.98 -13.64 15.77
N GLU A 221 -7.91 -13.64 14.83
CA GLU A 221 -8.05 -14.70 13.83
C GLU A 221 -6.86 -14.76 12.83
N LEU A 222 -6.06 -13.69 12.74
CA LEU A 222 -4.84 -13.68 11.92
C LEU A 222 -3.83 -14.75 12.35
N THR A 223 -3.86 -15.16 13.62
CA THR A 223 -2.98 -16.21 14.16
C THR A 223 -3.18 -17.57 13.48
N ALA A 224 -4.33 -17.77 12.82
CA ALA A 224 -4.61 -18.97 12.02
C ALA A 224 -4.01 -18.94 10.60
N PHE A 225 -3.25 -17.90 10.25
CA PHE A 225 -2.61 -17.82 8.92
C PHE A 225 -1.55 -18.93 8.76
N ASP A 226 -1.70 -19.72 7.68
CA ASP A 226 -0.90 -20.93 7.44
C ASP A 226 -0.40 -21.05 5.99
N ARG A 227 -0.27 -19.94 5.24
CA ARG A 227 0.09 -19.94 3.83
C ARG A 227 1.58 -19.76 3.60
N LEU A 228 2.08 -20.26 2.47
CA LEU A 228 3.49 -20.16 2.04
C LEU A 228 4.49 -20.75 3.05
N GLY A 229 4.04 -21.66 3.91
CA GLY A 229 4.84 -22.24 4.98
C GLY A 229 5.03 -21.35 6.20
N TYR A 230 4.35 -20.20 6.29
CA TYR A 230 4.37 -19.36 7.47
C TYR A 230 3.42 -19.88 8.53
N ARG A 231 3.84 -19.75 9.81
CA ARG A 231 3.02 -20.03 10.99
C ARG A 231 3.20 -18.91 12.02
N TYR A 232 2.14 -18.64 12.75
CA TYR A 232 2.18 -17.69 13.86
C TYR A 232 3.13 -18.16 14.95
N ALA A 233 3.99 -17.27 15.42
CA ALA A 233 4.98 -17.52 16.47
C ALA A 233 4.64 -16.67 17.71
N PRO A 234 3.90 -17.21 18.70
CA PRO A 234 3.47 -16.46 19.85
C PRO A 234 4.62 -15.91 20.70
N GLU A 235 5.73 -16.63 20.78
CA GLU A 235 6.93 -16.24 21.54
C GLU A 235 7.68 -15.03 20.92
N GLU A 236 7.49 -14.78 19.63
CA GLU A 236 8.04 -13.63 18.88
C GLU A 236 7.01 -12.51 18.67
N SER A 237 5.82 -12.66 19.27
CA SER A 237 4.68 -11.78 19.06
C SER A 237 4.32 -11.00 20.32
N GLY A 238 3.57 -9.91 20.15
CA GLY A 238 3.12 -9.08 21.26
C GLY A 238 1.86 -8.28 20.92
N GLY A 239 1.48 -7.35 21.79
CA GLY A 239 0.24 -6.58 21.64
C GLY A 239 0.11 -5.79 20.33
N THR A 240 1.23 -5.35 19.75
CA THR A 240 1.30 -4.53 18.54
C THR A 240 2.01 -5.20 17.37
N THR A 241 2.46 -6.45 17.55
CA THR A 241 3.20 -7.18 16.51
C THR A 241 2.78 -8.64 16.51
N TYR A 242 2.36 -9.14 15.36
CA TYR A 242 2.19 -10.56 15.10
C TYR A 242 3.29 -11.03 14.16
N THR A 243 4.07 -11.99 14.61
CA THR A 243 5.20 -12.56 13.87
C THR A 243 4.81 -13.92 13.31
N PHE A 244 5.10 -14.08 12.01
CA PHE A 244 4.89 -15.32 11.29
C PHE A 244 6.24 -15.81 10.80
N ILE A 245 6.61 -17.01 11.23
CA ILE A 245 7.90 -17.63 10.90
C ILE A 245 7.66 -18.69 9.83
N LYS A 246 8.48 -18.66 8.80
CA LYS A 246 8.47 -19.70 7.78
C LYS A 246 9.17 -20.93 8.31
N GLU A 247 8.47 -22.07 8.30
CA GLU A 247 9.04 -23.37 8.60
C GLU A 247 10.07 -23.77 7.53
N GLU A 248 11.21 -24.29 7.96
CA GLU A 248 12.18 -24.91 7.04
C GLU A 248 11.54 -26.20 6.50
N THR A 249 11.44 -26.29 5.17
CA THR A 249 10.96 -27.49 4.45
C THR A 249 12.10 -28.45 4.26
#